data_b7d53275e3e62d0b94b8b14128daa2e7
#
_entry.id   b7d53275e3e62d0b94b8b14128daa2e7
#
_cell.length_a   1.000
_cell.length_b   1.000
_cell.length_c   1.000
_cell.angle_alpha   90.00
_cell.angle_beta   90.00
_cell.angle_gamma   90.00
#
_symmetry.space_group_name_H-M   'P 1'
#
loop_
_entity.id
_entity.type
_entity.pdbx_description
1 polymer ?
#
loop_
_entity_poly.entity_id
_entity_poly.type
_entity_poly.pdbx_seq_one_letter_code
_entity_poly.pdbx_strand_id
1 'polypeptide(L)'
;MIPKISVSEWRIMKLIWEKSPRSANDIISELKGVVDWQPKTIKTLLNRLVNKGALNFDKDGRSYLYYPKVSEDECQRSERKTFLNRVYNDSLKPMLAAFINDESMTKDDIAELKKILEQKEDKQ
;
A
#
# COMPACT_ATOMS: atom_id res chain seq x y z
N MET A 1 -9.10 -2.36 -13.61
CA MET A 1 -8.29 -3.41 -12.96
C MET A 1 -7.20 -2.79 -12.10
N ILE A 2 -7.03 -3.28 -10.89
CA ILE A 2 -6.00 -2.77 -9.98
C ILE A 2 -4.68 -3.50 -10.29
N PRO A 3 -3.60 -2.77 -10.58
CA PRO A 3 -2.32 -3.40 -10.88
C PRO A 3 -1.73 -4.08 -9.65
N LYS A 4 -0.97 -5.13 -9.88
CA LYS A 4 -0.25 -5.81 -8.81
C LYS A 4 1.01 -5.04 -8.48
N ILE A 5 1.13 -4.63 -7.22
CA ILE A 5 2.24 -3.81 -6.74
C ILE A 5 3.20 -4.70 -5.94
N SER A 6 4.49 -4.69 -6.30
CA SER A 6 5.50 -5.46 -5.59
C SER A 6 5.83 -4.82 -4.23
N VAL A 7 6.52 -5.57 -3.38
CA VAL A 7 6.93 -5.07 -2.05
C VAL A 7 7.73 -3.77 -2.17
N SER A 8 8.69 -3.74 -3.09
CA SER A 8 9.51 -2.54 -3.31
C SER A 8 8.68 -1.39 -3.85
N GLU A 9 7.80 -1.68 -4.79
CA GLU A 9 6.91 -0.68 -5.38
C GLU A 9 5.94 -0.08 -4.35
N TRP A 10 5.47 -0.89 -3.39
CA TRP A 10 4.60 -0.41 -2.32
C TRP A 10 5.26 0.72 -1.53
N ARG A 11 6.56 0.61 -1.29
CA ARG A 11 7.30 1.63 -0.55
C ARG A 11 7.26 2.98 -1.28
N ILE A 12 7.37 2.95 -2.59
CA ILE A 12 7.30 4.18 -3.41
C ILE A 12 5.87 4.71 -3.45
N MET A 13 4.89 3.83 -3.68
CA MET A 13 3.49 4.24 -3.73
C MET A 13 3.04 4.90 -2.43
N LYS A 14 3.46 4.39 -1.28
CA LYS A 14 3.10 4.98 0.01
C LYS A 14 3.56 6.43 0.12
N LEU A 15 4.75 6.74 -0.38
CA LEU A 15 5.25 8.12 -0.37
C LEU A 15 4.43 9.04 -1.27
N ILE A 16 4.02 8.54 -2.44
CA ILE A 16 3.26 9.32 -3.40
C ILE A 16 1.81 9.50 -2.94
N TRP A 17 1.20 8.49 -2.33
CA TRP A 17 -0.13 8.63 -1.73
C TRP A 17 -0.12 9.63 -0.58
N GLU A 18 0.96 9.66 0.19
CA GLU A 18 1.10 10.58 1.32
C GLU A 18 1.16 12.03 0.86
N LYS A 19 1.90 12.28 -0.23
CA LYS A 19 2.06 13.62 -0.79
C LYS A 19 2.31 13.53 -2.28
N SER A 20 1.45 14.12 -3.09
CA SER A 20 1.61 14.13 -4.55
C SER A 20 1.20 15.49 -5.11
N PRO A 21 1.69 15.87 -6.29
CA PRO A 21 2.69 15.15 -7.09
C PRO A 21 4.10 15.26 -6.51
N ARG A 22 4.96 14.32 -6.87
CA ARG A 22 6.35 14.31 -6.41
C ARG A 22 7.29 13.92 -7.54
N SER A 23 8.48 14.50 -7.54
CA SER A 23 9.52 14.17 -8.52
C SER A 23 10.29 12.93 -8.07
N ALA A 24 11.05 12.33 -9.01
CA ALA A 24 11.96 11.23 -8.66
C ALA A 24 12.97 11.67 -7.60
N ASN A 25 13.49 12.89 -7.70
CA ASN A 25 14.46 13.41 -6.73
C ASN A 25 13.85 13.52 -5.34
N ASP A 26 12.57 13.90 -5.23
CA ASP A 26 11.86 13.95 -3.94
C ASP A 26 11.82 12.55 -3.31
N ILE A 27 11.50 11.54 -4.10
CA ILE A 27 11.43 10.15 -3.62
C ILE A 27 12.82 9.65 -3.21
N ILE A 28 13.83 9.95 -4.02
CA ILE A 28 15.22 9.57 -3.72
C ILE A 28 15.66 10.19 -2.38
N SER A 29 15.35 11.45 -2.17
CA SER A 29 15.69 12.15 -0.93
C SER A 29 15.00 11.54 0.28
N GLU A 30 13.71 11.21 0.15
CA GLU A 30 12.94 10.61 1.24
C GLU A 30 13.45 9.22 1.62
N LEU A 31 13.91 8.45 0.64
CA LEU A 31 14.38 7.08 0.88
C LEU A 31 15.84 6.99 1.26
N LYS A 32 16.57 8.09 1.17
CA LYS A 32 17.99 8.12 1.54
C LYS A 32 18.15 7.79 3.02
N GLY A 33 18.95 6.76 3.31
CA GLY A 33 19.14 6.31 4.69
C GLY A 33 18.04 5.41 5.23
N VAL A 34 16.96 5.22 4.48
CA VAL A 34 15.86 4.32 4.85
C VAL A 34 16.01 2.97 4.17
N VAL A 35 16.35 2.98 2.89
CA VAL A 35 16.62 1.78 2.11
C VAL A 35 17.96 1.91 1.43
N ASP A 36 18.57 0.77 1.10
CA ASP A 36 19.87 0.74 0.43
C ASP A 36 19.68 0.59 -1.09
N TRP A 37 18.90 1.51 -1.67
CA TRP A 37 18.63 1.53 -3.11
C TRP A 37 19.41 2.66 -3.76
N GLN A 38 19.96 2.35 -4.94
CA GLN A 38 20.59 3.37 -5.77
C GLN A 38 19.48 4.22 -6.43
N PRO A 39 19.78 5.50 -6.76
CA PRO A 39 18.81 6.33 -7.47
C PRO A 39 18.26 5.69 -8.75
N LYS A 40 19.09 4.96 -9.47
CA LYS A 40 18.68 4.24 -10.68
C LYS A 40 17.59 3.21 -10.38
N THR A 41 17.70 2.52 -9.25
CA THR A 41 16.70 1.54 -8.83
C THR A 41 15.35 2.21 -8.61
N ILE A 42 15.35 3.36 -7.95
CA ILE A 42 14.11 4.12 -7.69
C ILE A 42 13.45 4.55 -9.00
N LYS A 43 14.24 5.05 -9.95
CA LYS A 43 13.74 5.45 -11.27
C LYS A 43 13.17 4.26 -12.03
N THR A 44 13.79 3.10 -11.94
CA THR A 44 13.30 1.87 -12.55
C THR A 44 11.94 1.47 -11.96
N LEU A 45 11.80 1.55 -10.65
CA LEU A 45 10.54 1.22 -9.97
C LEU A 45 9.44 2.20 -10.35
N LEU A 46 9.75 3.50 -10.44
CA LEU A 46 8.79 4.51 -10.90
C LEU A 46 8.31 4.21 -12.32
N ASN A 47 9.23 3.85 -13.22
CA ASN A 47 8.87 3.49 -14.60
C ASN A 47 7.97 2.26 -14.64
N ARG A 48 8.26 1.25 -13.82
CA ARG A 48 7.42 0.05 -13.73
C ARG A 48 6.01 0.39 -13.27
N LEU A 49 5.91 1.27 -12.26
CA LEU A 49 4.61 1.70 -11.74
C LEU A 49 3.80 2.47 -12.78
N VAL A 50 4.46 3.32 -13.58
CA VAL A 50 3.80 4.00 -14.68
C VAL A 50 3.33 2.99 -15.73
N ASN A 51 4.19 2.05 -16.10
CA ASN A 51 3.87 1.07 -17.15
C ASN A 51 2.73 0.14 -16.75
N LYS A 52 2.61 -0.19 -15.47
CA LYS A 52 1.52 -1.06 -15.02
C LYS A 52 0.23 -0.30 -14.65
N GLY A 53 0.24 1.03 -14.80
CA GLY A 53 -0.96 1.84 -14.60
C GLY A 53 -1.23 2.26 -13.17
N ALA A 54 -0.25 2.14 -12.29
CA ALA A 54 -0.39 2.57 -10.89
C ALA A 54 -0.10 4.06 -10.71
N LEU A 55 0.82 4.59 -11.51
CA LEU A 55 1.20 6.01 -11.52
C LEU A 55 1.03 6.62 -12.89
N ASN A 56 0.86 7.92 -12.90
CA ASN A 56 0.99 8.74 -14.11
C ASN A 56 1.93 9.90 -13.77
N PHE A 57 2.27 10.70 -14.73
CA PHE A 57 3.15 11.84 -14.49
C PHE A 57 2.81 13.00 -15.42
N ASP A 58 3.11 14.21 -14.93
CA ASP A 58 3.09 15.42 -15.73
C ASP A 58 4.52 15.91 -15.89
N LYS A 59 4.83 16.41 -17.06
CA LYS A 59 6.15 16.95 -17.33
C LYS A 59 6.20 18.40 -16.88
N ASP A 60 7.17 18.72 -16.02
CA ASP A 60 7.41 20.07 -15.51
C ASP A 60 8.85 20.45 -15.87
N GLY A 61 9.02 21.12 -17.00
CA GLY A 61 10.35 21.41 -17.52
C GLY A 61 11.07 20.11 -17.89
N ARG A 62 12.19 19.85 -17.21
CA ARG A 62 12.97 18.61 -17.39
C ARG A 62 12.62 17.53 -16.39
N SER A 63 11.72 17.84 -15.45
CA SER A 63 11.32 16.92 -14.39
C SER A 63 9.96 16.33 -14.70
N TYR A 64 9.75 15.13 -14.18
CA TYR A 64 8.43 14.49 -14.17
C TYR A 64 7.89 14.55 -12.75
N LEU A 65 6.62 14.91 -12.63
CA LEU A 65 5.92 14.93 -11.35
C LEU A 65 4.92 13.79 -11.34
N TYR A 66 5.18 12.79 -10.50
CA TYR A 66 4.39 11.57 -10.44
C TYR A 66 3.21 11.73 -9.51
N TYR A 67 2.08 11.15 -9.89
CA TYR A 67 0.88 11.12 -9.08
C TYR A 67 0.15 9.78 -9.25
N PRO A 68 -0.66 9.35 -8.24
CA PRO A 68 -1.29 8.04 -8.32
C PRO A 68 -2.47 8.02 -9.30
N LYS A 69 -2.59 6.94 -10.05
CA LYS A 69 -3.76 6.63 -10.89
C LYS A 69 -4.74 5.73 -10.15
N VAL A 70 -4.29 5.08 -9.09
CA VAL A 70 -5.11 4.19 -8.26
C VAL A 70 -5.02 4.68 -6.82
N SER A 71 -6.09 4.53 -6.07
CA SER A 71 -6.10 4.95 -4.67
C SER A 71 -5.41 3.91 -3.79
N GLU A 72 -4.93 4.37 -2.65
CA GLU A 72 -4.36 3.49 -1.63
C GLU A 72 -5.39 2.46 -1.17
N ASP A 73 -6.62 2.92 -0.95
CA ASP A 73 -7.71 2.03 -0.50
C ASP A 73 -7.99 0.92 -1.51
N GLU A 74 -8.04 1.24 -2.79
CA GLU A 74 -8.24 0.25 -3.85
C GLU A 74 -7.14 -0.80 -3.85
N CYS A 75 -5.89 -0.35 -3.73
CA CYS A 75 -4.74 -1.25 -3.72
C CYS A 75 -4.70 -2.12 -2.46
N GLN A 76 -5.02 -1.54 -1.31
CA GLN A 76 -5.09 -2.29 -0.05
C GLN A 76 -6.18 -3.35 -0.12
N ARG A 77 -7.34 -3.00 -0.66
CA ARG A 77 -8.45 -3.95 -0.81
C ARG A 77 -8.06 -5.12 -1.71
N SER A 78 -7.42 -4.82 -2.84
CA SER A 78 -6.95 -5.83 -3.77
C SER A 78 -5.95 -6.77 -3.09
N GLU A 79 -5.01 -6.21 -2.33
CA GLU A 79 -4.00 -6.98 -1.61
C GLU A 79 -4.62 -7.86 -0.53
N ARG A 80 -5.60 -7.32 0.23
CA ARG A 80 -6.31 -8.11 1.24
C ARG A 80 -6.99 -9.33 0.63
N LYS A 81 -7.69 -9.15 -0.49
CA LYS A 81 -8.39 -10.24 -1.17
C LYS A 81 -7.43 -11.30 -1.68
N THR A 82 -6.33 -10.87 -2.28
CA THR A 82 -5.31 -11.78 -2.81
C THR A 82 -4.69 -12.61 -1.69
N PHE A 83 -4.34 -11.95 -0.59
CA PHE A 83 -3.76 -12.61 0.58
C PHE A 83 -4.73 -13.63 1.18
N LEU A 84 -5.98 -13.21 1.39
CA LEU A 84 -7.00 -14.08 1.97
C LEU A 84 -7.22 -15.34 1.11
N ASN A 85 -7.32 -15.15 -0.19
CA ASN A 85 -7.50 -16.26 -1.13
C ASN A 85 -6.29 -17.19 -1.12
N ARG A 86 -5.10 -16.62 -1.31
CA ARG A 86 -3.88 -17.41 -1.49
C ARG A 86 -3.46 -18.18 -0.24
N VAL A 87 -3.55 -17.53 0.93
CA VAL A 87 -3.01 -18.09 2.16
C VAL A 87 -4.08 -18.81 2.99
N TYR A 88 -5.29 -18.32 2.97
CA TYR A 88 -6.37 -18.82 3.84
C TYR A 88 -7.58 -19.36 3.09
N ASN A 89 -7.46 -19.62 1.80
CA ASN A 89 -8.55 -20.19 0.96
C ASN A 89 -9.87 -19.43 1.12
N ASP A 90 -9.80 -18.09 1.14
CA ASP A 90 -10.93 -17.17 1.32
C ASP A 90 -11.63 -17.29 2.68
N SER A 91 -11.00 -17.93 3.67
CA SER A 91 -11.59 -18.08 5.00
C SER A 91 -11.11 -16.96 5.93
N LEU A 92 -11.96 -15.99 6.14
CA LEU A 92 -11.65 -14.81 6.95
C LEU A 92 -11.41 -15.15 8.43
N LYS A 93 -12.24 -16.02 9.00
CA LYS A 93 -12.19 -16.34 10.40
C LYS A 93 -10.84 -16.92 10.85
N PRO A 94 -10.26 -17.93 10.17
CA PRO A 94 -8.93 -18.41 10.54
C PRO A 94 -7.84 -17.34 10.42
N MET A 95 -7.93 -16.47 9.41
CA MET A 95 -6.97 -15.39 9.23
C MET A 95 -7.00 -14.43 10.40
N LEU A 96 -8.21 -13.96 10.77
CA LEU A 96 -8.37 -13.03 11.88
C LEU A 96 -7.94 -13.67 13.20
N ALA A 97 -8.28 -14.93 13.43
CA ALA A 97 -7.88 -15.63 14.65
C ALA A 97 -6.35 -15.72 14.75
N ALA A 98 -5.67 -16.00 13.65
CA ALA A 98 -4.22 -16.08 13.64
C ALA A 98 -3.59 -14.73 13.97
N PHE A 99 -4.04 -13.65 13.33
CA PHE A 99 -3.52 -12.32 13.60
C PHE A 99 -3.76 -11.91 15.05
N ILE A 100 -4.95 -12.15 15.58
CA ILE A 100 -5.31 -11.77 16.95
C ILE A 100 -4.46 -12.54 17.96
N ASN A 101 -4.21 -13.83 17.72
CA ASN A 101 -3.42 -14.65 18.63
C ASN A 101 -1.93 -14.33 18.60
N ASP A 102 -1.40 -13.91 17.45
CA ASP A 102 0.04 -13.67 17.29
C ASP A 102 0.47 -12.26 17.69
N GLU A 103 -0.44 -11.30 17.68
CA GLU A 103 -0.11 -9.90 17.95
C GLU A 103 -0.45 -9.51 19.37
N SER A 104 0.41 -8.67 19.96
CA SER A 104 0.14 -8.09 21.28
C SER A 104 -0.97 -7.05 21.15
N MET A 105 -1.98 -7.18 21.97
CA MET A 105 -3.11 -6.28 21.96
C MET A 105 -3.36 -5.71 23.35
N THR A 106 -3.59 -4.40 23.41
CA THR A 106 -3.99 -3.74 24.64
C THR A 106 -5.48 -3.97 24.89
N LYS A 107 -5.91 -3.67 26.12
CA LYS A 107 -7.36 -3.73 26.45
C LYS A 107 -8.15 -2.76 25.57
N ASP A 108 -7.56 -1.59 25.25
CA ASP A 108 -8.19 -0.61 24.38
C ASP A 108 -8.34 -1.14 22.95
N ASP A 109 -7.31 -1.81 22.43
CA ASP A 109 -7.36 -2.44 21.10
C ASP A 109 -8.51 -3.46 21.03
N ILE A 110 -8.62 -4.29 22.05
CA ILE A 110 -9.67 -5.32 22.11
C ILE A 110 -11.05 -4.68 22.16
N ALA A 111 -11.21 -3.62 22.95
CA ALA A 111 -12.48 -2.90 23.05
C ALA A 111 -12.88 -2.28 21.72
N GLU A 112 -11.93 -1.66 21.01
CA GLU A 112 -12.18 -1.07 19.69
C GLU A 112 -12.57 -2.14 18.66
N LEU A 113 -11.89 -3.29 18.67
CA LEU A 113 -12.21 -4.38 17.75
C LEU A 113 -13.60 -4.95 18.03
N LYS A 114 -13.97 -5.11 19.29
CA LYS A 114 -15.32 -5.55 19.66
C LYS A 114 -16.37 -4.58 19.12
N LYS A 115 -16.10 -3.29 19.24
CA LYS A 115 -17.01 -2.25 18.75
C LYS A 115 -17.18 -2.33 17.22
N ILE A 116 -16.09 -2.54 16.49
CA ILE A 116 -16.13 -2.70 15.03
C ILE A 116 -17.00 -3.91 14.65
N LEU A 117 -16.81 -5.02 15.34
CA LEU A 117 -17.57 -6.25 15.09
C LEU A 117 -19.06 -6.06 15.39
N GLU A 118 -19.39 -5.38 16.49
CA GLU A 118 -20.78 -5.08 16.86
C GLU A 118 -21.46 -4.18 15.82
N GLN A 119 -20.74 -3.17 15.32
CA GLN A 119 -21.26 -2.28 14.28
C GLN A 119 -21.51 -3.04 12.98
N LYS A 120 -20.67 -3.99 12.65
CA LYS A 120 -20.85 -4.82 11.46
C LYS A 120 -22.08 -5.72 11.62
N GLU A 121 -22.27 -6.29 12.79
CA GLU A 121 -23.43 -7.13 13.10
C GLU A 121 -24.73 -6.34 12.98
N ASP A 122 -24.76 -5.11 13.51
CA ASP A 122 -25.93 -4.25 13.48
C ASP A 122 -26.35 -3.86 12.06
N LYS A 123 -25.42 -3.86 11.11
CA LYS A 123 -25.69 -3.52 9.72
C LYS A 123 -26.18 -4.72 8.90
N GLN A 124 -26.14 -5.89 9.47
CA GLN A 124 -26.67 -7.09 8.83
C GLN A 124 -28.09 -7.36 9.31
#